data_b11bd58ea1674857392beb9d879f655b
#
_entry.id   b11bd58ea1674857392beb9d879f655b
#
_cell.length_a   1.000
_cell.length_b   1.000
_cell.length_c   1.000
_cell.angle_alpha   90.00
_cell.angle_beta   90.00
_cell.angle_gamma   90.00
#
_symmetry.space_group_name_H-M   'P 1'
#
loop_
_entity.id
_entity.type
_entity.pdbx_description
1 polymer ?
#
loop_
_entity_poly.entity_id
_entity_poly.type
_entity_poly.pdbx_seq_one_letter_code
_entity_poly.pdbx_strand_id
1 'polypeptide(L)'
;MKAIAFDKTGTLTQGKPKVVAYDLDPEFTAILPVVVAMEKQSNHPLATAIVAEFEQAEQLLSLEVENRVGEGLSATFDNKLIQVAKPSVFDQVAVKWTTLRKSHESQGETVVYIAVDRQVVGFIAIQDVPQEQAISVINYLKKETIQSIMITGDAQLTGQAIGQAIGVDTILTNVLPEQKAANITTNKAKFGMIAMVGDGVNDAPALATADIGIAMGEGTDVAIETADVVLMKNNLTNIVKAHQVSKRLKRIVFQNILFSLVVVFFLVTMSLIGNLSVVAGVMAHEGSTIIVLLNSLRLLVPTKPV
;
A
#
# COMPACT_ATOMS: atom_id res chain seq x y z
N MET A 1 -18.04 2.41 -0.11
CA MET A 1 -16.75 2.06 0.52
C MET A 1 -16.66 2.81 1.83
N LYS A 2 -16.26 2.14 2.92
CA LYS A 2 -16.21 2.73 4.26
C LYS A 2 -14.78 2.81 4.81
N ALA A 3 -13.89 1.94 4.33
CA ALA A 3 -12.49 1.95 4.70
C ALA A 3 -11.61 1.61 3.49
N ILE A 4 -10.36 2.08 3.53
CA ILE A 4 -9.29 1.67 2.62
C ILE A 4 -8.10 1.25 3.47
N ALA A 5 -7.64 0.03 3.27
CA ALA A 5 -6.39 -0.45 3.79
C ALA A 5 -5.28 -0.25 2.76
N PHE A 6 -4.12 0.16 3.22
CA PHE A 6 -2.93 0.39 2.39
C PHE A 6 -1.79 -0.47 2.92
N ASP A 7 -1.06 -1.12 2.04
CA ASP A 7 0.30 -1.53 2.40
C ASP A 7 1.17 -0.29 2.59
N LYS A 8 2.27 -0.44 3.31
CA LYS A 8 3.23 0.66 3.48
C LYS A 8 4.17 0.78 2.28
N THR A 9 4.97 -0.26 2.07
CA THR A 9 6.12 -0.25 1.14
C THR A 9 5.64 -0.27 -0.31
N GLY A 10 6.15 0.63 -1.17
CA GLY A 10 5.74 0.72 -2.57
C GLY A 10 4.31 1.23 -2.79
N THR A 11 3.55 1.47 -1.71
CA THR A 11 2.16 1.97 -1.75
C THR A 11 2.05 3.35 -1.10
N LEU A 12 2.10 3.46 0.23
CA LEU A 12 2.15 4.77 0.90
C LEU A 12 3.54 5.40 0.85
N THR A 13 4.58 4.59 0.67
CA THR A 13 5.96 5.00 0.46
C THR A 13 6.38 4.74 -1.00
N GLN A 14 7.54 5.26 -1.39
CA GLN A 14 8.04 5.17 -2.77
C GLN A 14 8.51 3.77 -3.17
N GLY A 15 8.68 2.83 -2.22
CA GLY A 15 9.25 1.50 -2.48
C GLY A 15 10.70 1.52 -2.91
N LYS A 16 11.41 2.61 -2.64
CA LYS A 16 12.82 2.82 -2.96
C LYS A 16 13.61 3.13 -1.69
N PRO A 17 13.77 2.13 -0.81
CA PRO A 17 14.47 2.32 0.43
C PRO A 17 15.94 2.70 0.19
N LYS A 18 16.50 3.49 1.10
CA LYS A 18 17.90 3.90 1.11
C LYS A 18 18.48 3.75 2.49
N VAL A 19 19.74 3.36 2.58
CA VAL A 19 20.48 3.41 3.85
C VAL A 19 20.67 4.88 4.23
N VAL A 20 20.29 5.23 5.44
CA VAL A 20 20.39 6.60 5.98
C VAL A 20 21.41 6.71 7.11
N ALA A 21 21.69 5.60 7.79
CA ALA A 21 22.74 5.52 8.80
C ALA A 21 23.20 4.07 8.95
N TYR A 22 24.44 3.90 9.34
CA TYR A 22 24.97 2.62 9.83
C TYR A 22 26.09 2.88 10.83
N ASP A 23 26.30 1.93 11.71
CA ASP A 23 27.47 1.89 12.59
C ASP A 23 27.88 0.43 12.77
N LEU A 24 29.18 0.19 12.79
CA LEU A 24 29.78 -1.13 12.95
C LEU A 24 31.00 -0.99 13.86
N ASP A 25 31.11 -1.86 14.85
CA ASP A 25 32.27 -1.84 15.72
C ASP A 25 33.55 -1.98 14.90
N PRO A 26 34.60 -1.16 15.13
CA PRO A 26 35.79 -1.08 14.27
C PRO A 26 36.51 -2.41 14.05
N GLU A 27 36.43 -3.31 15.00
CA GLU A 27 37.03 -4.65 14.91
C GLU A 27 36.33 -5.56 13.89
N PHE A 28 35.11 -5.21 13.49
CA PHE A 28 34.28 -6.00 12.56
C PHE A 28 34.09 -5.36 11.19
N THR A 29 34.78 -4.27 10.87
CA THR A 29 34.68 -3.62 9.56
C THR A 29 35.02 -4.56 8.38
N ALA A 30 35.87 -5.54 8.60
CA ALA A 30 36.22 -6.53 7.60
C ALA A 30 35.07 -7.47 7.16
N ILE A 31 33.93 -7.51 7.90
CA ILE A 31 32.78 -8.33 7.52
C ILE A 31 31.83 -7.63 6.53
N LEU A 32 31.99 -6.35 6.27
CA LEU A 32 31.09 -5.61 5.38
C LEU A 32 30.99 -6.23 3.96
N PRO A 33 32.09 -6.70 3.32
CA PRO A 33 31.99 -7.44 2.07
C PRO A 33 31.13 -8.72 2.17
N VAL A 34 31.17 -9.39 3.32
CA VAL A 34 30.36 -10.58 3.57
C VAL A 34 28.88 -10.22 3.66
N VAL A 35 28.56 -9.14 4.38
CA VAL A 35 27.19 -8.60 4.47
C VAL A 35 26.65 -8.27 3.07
N VAL A 36 27.43 -7.58 2.23
CA VAL A 36 27.04 -7.26 0.85
C VAL A 36 26.81 -8.52 0.02
N ALA A 37 27.70 -9.52 0.13
CA ALA A 37 27.58 -10.77 -0.60
C ALA A 37 26.34 -11.60 -0.16
N MET A 38 25.97 -11.53 1.13
CA MET A 38 24.75 -12.13 1.65
C MET A 38 23.50 -11.43 1.09
N GLU A 39 23.46 -10.11 1.17
CA GLU A 39 22.30 -9.32 0.72
C GLU A 39 22.07 -9.41 -0.79
N LYS A 40 23.11 -9.60 -1.60
CA LYS A 40 22.97 -9.85 -3.05
C LYS A 40 22.18 -11.12 -3.39
N GLN A 41 22.07 -12.07 -2.49
CA GLN A 41 21.29 -13.29 -2.69
C GLN A 41 19.83 -13.12 -2.28
N SER A 42 19.45 -11.93 -1.78
CA SER A 42 18.08 -11.62 -1.35
C SER A 42 17.38 -10.70 -2.36
N ASN A 43 16.12 -11.01 -2.66
CA ASN A 43 15.26 -10.14 -3.49
C ASN A 43 14.49 -9.11 -2.63
N HIS A 44 14.83 -8.97 -1.34
CA HIS A 44 14.13 -8.03 -0.46
C HIS A 44 14.52 -6.57 -0.79
N PRO A 45 13.59 -5.60 -0.81
CA PRO A 45 13.93 -4.19 -1.08
C PRO A 45 14.99 -3.60 -0.16
N LEU A 46 15.04 -4.01 1.11
CA LEU A 46 16.08 -3.58 2.05
C LEU A 46 17.48 -4.09 1.62
N ALA A 47 17.56 -5.31 1.11
CA ALA A 47 18.80 -5.89 0.60
C ALA A 47 19.35 -5.08 -0.58
N THR A 48 18.48 -4.70 -1.52
CA THR A 48 18.86 -3.83 -2.65
C THR A 48 19.43 -2.50 -2.16
N ALA A 49 18.84 -1.90 -1.12
CA ALA A 49 19.34 -0.64 -0.54
C ALA A 49 20.71 -0.81 0.11
N ILE A 50 20.93 -1.92 0.84
CA ILE A 50 22.22 -2.24 1.49
C ILE A 50 23.31 -2.45 0.42
N VAL A 51 23.02 -3.26 -0.60
CA VAL A 51 23.97 -3.50 -1.70
C VAL A 51 24.34 -2.22 -2.43
N ALA A 52 23.37 -1.35 -2.70
CA ALA A 52 23.62 -0.07 -3.39
C ALA A 52 24.49 0.88 -2.56
N GLU A 53 24.32 0.95 -1.24
CA GLU A 53 25.12 1.80 -0.36
C GLU A 53 26.56 1.32 -0.24
N PHE A 54 26.76 0.01 -0.17
CA PHE A 54 28.05 -0.59 0.07
C PHE A 54 28.69 -1.22 -1.20
N GLU A 55 28.32 -0.76 -2.39
CA GLU A 55 28.83 -1.27 -3.66
C GLU A 55 30.36 -1.34 -3.71
N GLN A 56 31.06 -0.37 -3.13
CA GLN A 56 32.53 -0.33 -3.09
C GLN A 56 33.14 -1.41 -2.19
N ALA A 57 32.39 -1.96 -1.26
CA ALA A 57 32.82 -3.07 -0.40
C ALA A 57 32.56 -4.43 -1.03
N GLU A 58 32.06 -4.48 -2.26
CA GLU A 58 31.74 -5.72 -2.95
C GLU A 58 32.97 -6.58 -3.19
N GLN A 59 32.89 -7.84 -2.82
CA GLN A 59 33.87 -8.89 -3.16
C GLN A 59 33.14 -10.10 -3.71
N LEU A 60 33.78 -10.81 -4.65
CA LEU A 60 33.28 -12.09 -5.16
C LEU A 60 33.50 -13.17 -4.11
N LEU A 61 32.55 -13.32 -3.19
CA LEU A 61 32.54 -14.33 -2.17
C LEU A 61 31.50 -15.40 -2.52
N SER A 62 31.92 -16.67 -2.49
CA SER A 62 30.99 -17.80 -2.57
C SER A 62 30.52 -18.14 -1.16
N LEU A 63 29.28 -17.79 -0.83
CA LEU A 63 28.67 -18.02 0.47
C LEU A 63 27.39 -18.85 0.31
N GLU A 64 27.20 -19.81 1.20
CA GLU A 64 25.89 -20.42 1.39
C GLU A 64 25.08 -19.56 2.36
N VAL A 65 24.06 -18.90 1.84
CA VAL A 65 23.21 -17.98 2.61
C VAL A 65 21.88 -18.67 2.94
N GLU A 66 21.60 -18.78 4.23
CA GLU A 66 20.29 -19.20 4.72
C GLU A 66 19.39 -17.96 4.84
N ASN A 67 18.25 -17.97 4.13
CA ASN A 67 17.25 -16.93 4.22
C ASN A 67 16.06 -17.41 5.07
N ARG A 68 15.85 -16.80 6.23
CA ARG A 68 14.70 -17.05 7.10
C ARG A 68 13.67 -15.95 6.91
N VAL A 69 12.58 -16.33 6.25
CA VAL A 69 11.49 -15.40 5.96
C VAL A 69 10.98 -14.71 7.23
N GLY A 70 10.99 -13.38 7.22
CA GLY A 70 10.53 -12.57 8.35
C GLY A 70 11.57 -12.35 9.45
N GLU A 71 12.73 -13.01 9.42
CA GLU A 71 13.84 -12.86 10.39
C GLU A 71 15.03 -12.13 9.77
N GLY A 72 15.62 -12.66 8.70
CA GLY A 72 16.79 -12.11 8.05
C GLY A 72 17.65 -13.17 7.37
N LEU A 73 18.91 -12.83 7.13
CA LEU A 73 19.90 -13.66 6.46
C LEU A 73 20.97 -14.14 7.44
N SER A 74 21.49 -15.34 7.21
CA SER A 74 22.66 -15.86 7.91
C SER A 74 23.60 -16.62 6.97
N ALA A 75 24.90 -16.54 7.21
CA ALA A 75 25.93 -17.28 6.50
C ALA A 75 27.12 -17.59 7.43
N THR A 76 27.86 -18.64 7.12
CA THR A 76 29.12 -18.94 7.81
C THR A 76 30.30 -18.48 6.98
N PHE A 77 31.14 -17.62 7.54
CA PHE A 77 32.38 -17.15 6.94
C PHE A 77 33.53 -17.20 7.95
N ASP A 78 34.67 -17.76 7.57
CA ASP A 78 35.83 -17.97 8.46
C ASP A 78 35.48 -18.64 9.81
N ASN A 79 34.64 -19.67 9.78
CA ASN A 79 34.11 -20.38 10.94
C ASN A 79 33.27 -19.50 11.91
N LYS A 80 32.84 -18.32 11.51
CA LYS A 80 31.96 -17.45 12.28
C LYS A 80 30.57 -17.37 11.63
N LEU A 81 29.53 -17.36 12.42
CA LEU A 81 28.18 -17.15 11.99
C LEU A 81 27.93 -15.63 11.81
N ILE A 82 27.76 -15.18 10.58
CA ILE A 82 27.39 -13.80 10.27
C ILE A 82 25.88 -13.74 10.07
N GLN A 83 25.21 -12.76 10.67
CA GLN A 83 23.76 -12.57 10.55
C GLN A 83 23.45 -11.11 10.23
N VAL A 84 22.51 -10.91 9.30
CA VAL A 84 21.84 -9.61 9.06
C VAL A 84 20.36 -9.83 9.27
N ALA A 85 19.83 -9.36 10.39
CA ALA A 85 18.51 -9.76 10.82
C ALA A 85 17.75 -8.65 11.57
N LYS A 86 16.43 -8.84 11.68
CA LYS A 86 15.58 -7.95 12.48
C LYS A 86 16.01 -7.95 13.95
N PRO A 87 15.86 -6.83 14.65
CA PRO A 87 16.20 -6.73 16.09
C PRO A 87 15.53 -7.78 16.97
N SER A 88 14.34 -8.26 16.60
CA SER A 88 13.59 -9.28 17.35
C SER A 88 14.23 -10.67 17.37
N VAL A 89 15.22 -10.92 16.53
CA VAL A 89 15.95 -12.20 16.46
C VAL A 89 16.97 -12.32 17.60
N PHE A 90 17.33 -11.20 18.23
CA PHE A 90 18.41 -11.15 19.21
C PHE A 90 17.86 -10.87 20.61
N ASP A 91 18.05 -11.83 21.54
CA ASP A 91 17.57 -11.72 22.93
C ASP A 91 18.43 -10.78 23.77
N GLN A 92 19.75 -10.75 23.53
CA GLN A 92 20.70 -9.93 24.28
C GLN A 92 21.42 -8.96 23.35
N VAL A 93 21.13 -7.67 23.49
CA VAL A 93 21.73 -6.61 22.69
C VAL A 93 22.29 -5.54 23.61
N ALA A 94 23.54 -5.10 23.36
CA ALA A 94 24.16 -4.03 24.11
C ALA A 94 23.31 -2.75 24.09
N VAL A 95 23.33 -2.01 25.20
CA VAL A 95 22.54 -0.78 25.39
C VAL A 95 22.81 0.24 24.27
N LYS A 96 24.06 0.34 23.81
CA LYS A 96 24.46 1.19 22.66
C LYS A 96 23.55 0.94 21.46
N TRP A 97 23.46 -0.30 21.00
CA TRP A 97 22.71 -0.67 19.79
C TRP A 97 21.20 -0.52 19.99
N THR A 98 20.70 -0.87 21.17
CA THR A 98 19.26 -0.72 21.50
C THR A 98 18.84 0.76 21.51
N THR A 99 19.69 1.67 22.01
CA THR A 99 19.41 3.10 22.04
C THR A 99 19.41 3.69 20.65
N LEU A 100 20.41 3.37 19.82
CA LEU A 100 20.50 3.82 18.43
C LEU A 100 19.31 3.31 17.63
N ARG A 101 18.95 2.01 17.74
CA ARG A 101 17.76 1.45 17.12
C ARG A 101 16.50 2.25 17.44
N LYS A 102 16.22 2.48 18.72
CA LYS A 102 15.00 3.21 19.13
C LYS A 102 14.97 4.64 18.57
N SER A 103 16.13 5.31 18.49
CA SER A 103 16.25 6.63 17.90
C SER A 103 15.86 6.61 16.41
N HIS A 104 16.41 5.70 15.64
CA HIS A 104 16.14 5.55 14.21
C HIS A 104 14.70 5.10 13.93
N GLU A 105 14.22 4.08 14.65
CA GLU A 105 12.84 3.60 14.52
C GLU A 105 11.81 4.70 14.83
N SER A 106 12.09 5.58 15.79
CA SER A 106 11.21 6.72 16.12
C SER A 106 11.15 7.78 15.01
N GLN A 107 12.09 7.77 14.09
CA GLN A 107 12.12 8.61 12.87
C GLN A 107 11.47 7.93 11.66
N GLY A 108 10.92 6.73 11.84
CA GLY A 108 10.28 5.96 10.77
C GLY A 108 11.26 5.12 9.95
N GLU A 109 12.48 4.93 10.44
CA GLU A 109 13.50 4.13 9.78
C GLU A 109 13.41 2.67 10.21
N THR A 110 13.68 1.75 9.28
CA THR A 110 13.77 0.32 9.56
C THR A 110 15.20 -0.03 9.93
N VAL A 111 15.40 -0.65 11.09
CA VAL A 111 16.72 -1.06 11.56
C VAL A 111 16.90 -2.56 11.41
N VAL A 112 18.03 -2.97 10.81
CA VAL A 112 18.53 -4.34 10.84
C VAL A 112 19.84 -4.36 11.63
N TYR A 113 20.06 -5.45 12.38
CA TYR A 113 21.31 -5.66 13.10
C TYR A 113 22.26 -6.54 12.29
N ILE A 114 23.55 -6.24 12.43
CA ILE A 114 24.63 -7.09 11.97
C ILE A 114 25.19 -7.79 13.22
N ALA A 115 25.29 -9.12 13.19
CA ALA A 115 25.81 -9.90 14.29
C ALA A 115 26.86 -10.91 13.83
N VAL A 116 27.81 -11.19 14.72
CA VAL A 116 28.84 -12.24 14.61
C VAL A 116 28.66 -13.17 15.78
N ASP A 117 28.50 -14.48 15.52
CA ASP A 117 28.27 -15.50 16.54
C ASP A 117 27.15 -15.12 17.53
N ARG A 118 26.05 -14.55 16.98
CA ARG A 118 24.86 -14.04 17.69
C ARG A 118 25.10 -12.78 18.54
N GLN A 119 26.30 -12.24 18.56
CA GLN A 119 26.59 -10.96 19.21
C GLN A 119 26.38 -9.82 18.22
N VAL A 120 25.51 -8.88 18.53
CA VAL A 120 25.29 -7.69 17.70
C VAL A 120 26.52 -6.79 17.74
N VAL A 121 27.08 -6.55 16.57
CA VAL A 121 28.32 -5.76 16.37
C VAL A 121 28.07 -4.48 15.55
N GLY A 122 26.85 -4.31 15.02
CA GLY A 122 26.48 -3.13 14.24
C GLY A 122 25.01 -3.09 13.88
N PHE A 123 24.62 -2.01 13.20
CA PHE A 123 23.28 -1.83 12.64
C PHE A 123 23.34 -1.11 11.30
N ILE A 124 22.28 -1.26 10.52
CA ILE A 124 21.99 -0.47 9.34
C ILE A 124 20.57 0.07 9.48
N ALA A 125 20.39 1.40 9.35
CA ALA A 125 19.11 2.07 9.34
C ALA A 125 18.72 2.42 7.89
N ILE A 126 17.52 2.07 7.50
CA ILE A 126 17.04 2.18 6.14
C ILE A 126 15.71 2.92 6.15
N GLN A 127 15.56 3.91 5.27
CA GLN A 127 14.35 4.71 5.15
C GLN A 127 13.70 4.53 3.79
N ASP A 128 12.39 4.29 3.80
CA ASP A 128 11.53 4.36 2.63
C ASP A 128 10.63 5.58 2.75
N VAL A 129 10.84 6.56 1.88
CA VAL A 129 10.22 7.89 1.99
C VAL A 129 8.74 7.82 1.61
N PRO A 130 7.83 8.45 2.38
CA PRO A 130 6.42 8.58 1.98
C PRO A 130 6.25 9.19 0.59
N GLN A 131 5.25 8.72 -0.15
CA GLN A 131 4.87 9.36 -1.42
C GLN A 131 4.35 10.77 -1.15
N GLU A 132 4.72 11.73 -2.01
CA GLU A 132 4.27 13.13 -1.88
C GLU A 132 2.75 13.27 -1.82
N GLN A 133 2.02 12.38 -2.54
CA GLN A 133 0.57 12.41 -2.60
C GLN A 133 -0.11 11.74 -1.41
N ALA A 134 0.61 10.95 -0.60
CA ALA A 134 0.01 10.13 0.47
C ALA A 134 -0.80 11.00 1.45
N ILE A 135 -0.22 12.09 1.93
CA ILE A 135 -0.88 13.00 2.88
C ILE A 135 -2.16 13.61 2.27
N SER A 136 -2.12 14.04 1.00
CA SER A 136 -3.27 14.64 0.34
C SER A 136 -4.41 13.64 0.15
N VAL A 137 -4.08 12.40 -0.20
CA VAL A 137 -5.04 11.30 -0.35
C VAL A 137 -5.69 10.95 0.99
N ILE A 138 -4.89 10.78 2.05
CA ILE A 138 -5.42 10.49 3.39
C ILE A 138 -6.33 11.63 3.89
N ASN A 139 -5.93 12.89 3.70
CA ASN A 139 -6.76 14.04 4.03
C ASN A 139 -8.09 14.07 3.25
N TYR A 140 -8.07 13.67 1.97
CA TYR A 140 -9.30 13.52 1.19
C TYR A 140 -10.19 12.42 1.77
N LEU A 141 -9.66 11.26 2.11
CA LEU A 141 -10.42 10.15 2.69
C LEU A 141 -11.09 10.56 4.01
N LYS A 142 -10.39 11.30 4.86
CA LYS A 142 -10.95 11.86 6.11
C LYS A 142 -12.14 12.77 5.83
N LYS A 143 -12.05 13.69 4.85
CA LYS A 143 -13.16 14.57 4.44
C LYS A 143 -14.38 13.78 3.93
N GLU A 144 -14.16 12.64 3.30
CA GLU A 144 -15.21 11.76 2.79
C GLU A 144 -15.70 10.74 3.83
N THR A 145 -15.23 10.83 5.08
CA THR A 145 -15.54 9.87 6.18
C THR A 145 -15.21 8.42 5.84
N ILE A 146 -14.13 8.21 5.08
CA ILE A 146 -13.58 6.91 4.73
C ILE A 146 -12.38 6.66 5.64
N GLN A 147 -12.41 5.57 6.40
CA GLN A 147 -11.31 5.20 7.31
C GLN A 147 -10.08 4.75 6.53
N SER A 148 -8.93 5.27 6.90
CA SER A 148 -7.63 4.87 6.36
C SER A 148 -6.93 3.93 7.33
N ILE A 149 -6.46 2.79 6.82
CA ILE A 149 -5.78 1.75 7.60
C ILE A 149 -4.44 1.48 6.93
N MET A 150 -3.33 1.61 7.65
CA MET A 150 -2.02 1.15 7.18
C MET A 150 -1.72 -0.22 7.76
N ILE A 151 -1.29 -1.17 6.92
CA ILE A 151 -0.87 -2.52 7.32
C ILE A 151 0.59 -2.69 6.91
N THR A 152 1.46 -3.02 7.86
CA THR A 152 2.89 -3.19 7.60
C THR A 152 3.52 -4.28 8.46
N GLY A 153 4.53 -4.96 7.90
CA GLY A 153 5.38 -5.88 8.64
C GLY A 153 6.47 -5.22 9.48
N ASP A 154 6.57 -3.89 9.45
CA ASP A 154 7.57 -3.16 10.22
C ASP A 154 7.33 -3.22 11.72
N ALA A 155 8.40 -2.90 12.47
CA ALA A 155 8.35 -2.72 13.91
C ALA A 155 7.37 -1.60 14.31
N GLN A 156 6.83 -1.69 15.52
CA GLN A 156 5.79 -0.79 16.01
C GLN A 156 6.20 0.70 15.92
N LEU A 157 7.41 1.05 16.34
CA LEU A 157 7.89 2.44 16.34
C LEU A 157 7.98 2.99 14.91
N THR A 158 8.59 2.24 13.99
CA THR A 158 8.74 2.61 12.58
C THR A 158 7.38 2.80 11.91
N GLY A 159 6.48 1.82 12.05
CA GLY A 159 5.15 1.90 11.46
C GLY A 159 4.33 3.05 12.03
N GLN A 160 4.38 3.27 13.35
CA GLN A 160 3.67 4.39 13.99
C GLN A 160 4.21 5.75 13.52
N ALA A 161 5.53 5.92 13.42
CA ALA A 161 6.14 7.16 12.98
C ALA A 161 5.67 7.54 11.56
N ILE A 162 5.73 6.61 10.61
CA ILE A 162 5.31 6.84 9.22
C ILE A 162 3.79 7.06 9.14
N GLY A 163 2.99 6.21 9.78
CA GLY A 163 1.54 6.31 9.74
C GLY A 163 1.02 7.61 10.36
N GLN A 164 1.64 8.09 11.44
CA GLN A 164 1.33 9.39 12.05
C GLN A 164 1.76 10.56 11.16
N ALA A 165 2.94 10.50 10.54
CA ALA A 165 3.41 11.53 9.62
C ALA A 165 2.49 11.70 8.41
N ILE A 166 1.96 10.60 7.87
CA ILE A 166 0.99 10.61 6.77
C ILE A 166 -0.42 10.97 7.29
N GLY A 167 -0.70 10.71 8.55
CA GLY A 167 -1.98 11.00 9.20
C GLY A 167 -3.03 9.88 9.01
N VAL A 168 -2.64 8.63 8.93
CA VAL A 168 -3.53 7.46 8.81
C VAL A 168 -4.34 7.26 10.10
N ASP A 169 -5.61 6.82 9.99
CA ASP A 169 -6.51 6.67 11.15
C ASP A 169 -6.21 5.43 11.99
N THR A 170 -5.80 4.34 11.37
CA THR A 170 -5.46 3.07 12.05
C THR A 170 -4.15 2.52 11.49
N ILE A 171 -3.25 2.12 12.38
CA ILE A 171 -1.93 1.60 12.02
C ILE A 171 -1.78 0.20 12.60
N LEU A 172 -1.56 -0.81 11.74
CA LEU A 172 -1.32 -2.19 12.09
C LEU A 172 0.13 -2.54 11.75
N THR A 173 0.93 -2.79 12.76
CA THR A 173 2.38 -3.07 12.68
C THR A 173 2.69 -4.52 13.02
N ASN A 174 3.90 -5.00 12.68
CA ASN A 174 4.33 -6.39 12.90
C ASN A 174 3.38 -7.42 12.26
N VAL A 175 2.72 -7.08 11.15
CA VAL A 175 1.77 -7.97 10.47
C VAL A 175 2.55 -8.85 9.49
N LEU A 176 2.54 -10.16 9.70
CA LEU A 176 3.14 -11.11 8.77
C LEU A 176 2.34 -11.17 7.46
N PRO A 177 2.96 -11.53 6.32
CA PRO A 177 2.29 -11.60 5.03
C PRO A 177 0.99 -12.43 5.04
N GLU A 178 1.02 -13.61 5.66
CA GLU A 178 -0.16 -14.49 5.80
C GLU A 178 -1.28 -13.91 6.68
N GLN A 179 -0.96 -12.96 7.54
CA GLN A 179 -1.93 -12.31 8.43
C GLN A 179 -2.63 -11.13 7.77
N LYS A 180 -2.12 -10.60 6.65
CA LYS A 180 -2.72 -9.43 5.97
C LYS A 180 -4.16 -9.70 5.56
N ALA A 181 -4.45 -10.83 4.95
CA ALA A 181 -5.80 -11.22 4.55
C ALA A 181 -6.77 -11.35 5.75
N ALA A 182 -6.31 -11.94 6.86
CA ALA A 182 -7.10 -12.04 8.09
C ALA A 182 -7.42 -10.65 8.68
N ASN A 183 -6.45 -9.73 8.63
CA ASN A 183 -6.67 -8.34 9.05
C ASN A 183 -7.70 -7.63 8.17
N ILE A 184 -7.70 -7.85 6.83
CA ILE A 184 -8.73 -7.33 5.94
C ILE A 184 -10.10 -7.88 6.33
N THR A 185 -10.23 -9.19 6.57
CA THR A 185 -11.50 -9.82 7.01
C THR A 185 -12.01 -9.20 8.30
N THR A 186 -11.15 -9.02 9.30
CA THR A 186 -11.50 -8.41 10.59
C THR A 186 -11.97 -6.97 10.43
N ASN A 187 -11.27 -6.17 9.64
CA ASN A 187 -11.63 -4.77 9.39
C ASN A 187 -12.90 -4.66 8.52
N LYS A 188 -13.14 -5.60 7.60
CA LYS A 188 -14.39 -5.70 6.84
C LYS A 188 -15.59 -5.92 7.77
N ALA A 189 -15.46 -6.80 8.77
CA ALA A 189 -16.51 -7.00 9.77
C ALA A 189 -16.77 -5.73 10.60
N LYS A 190 -15.74 -4.94 10.89
CA LYS A 190 -15.84 -3.71 11.70
C LYS A 190 -16.39 -2.52 10.92
N PHE A 191 -15.92 -2.28 9.70
CA PHE A 191 -16.21 -1.06 8.94
C PHE A 191 -17.20 -1.29 7.78
N GLY A 192 -17.44 -2.53 7.37
CA GLY A 192 -18.20 -2.90 6.18
C GLY A 192 -17.31 -2.95 4.94
N MET A 193 -17.78 -2.42 3.80
CA MET A 193 -17.04 -2.45 2.54
C MET A 193 -15.64 -1.82 2.65
N ILE A 194 -14.61 -2.62 2.37
CA ILE A 194 -13.20 -2.23 2.44
C ILE A 194 -12.49 -2.43 1.09
N ALA A 195 -11.65 -1.48 0.72
CA ALA A 195 -10.65 -1.68 -0.34
C ALA A 195 -9.28 -2.00 0.26
N MET A 196 -8.45 -2.74 -0.46
CA MET A 196 -7.02 -2.93 -0.17
C MET A 196 -6.19 -2.37 -1.31
N VAL A 197 -5.15 -1.62 -0.97
CA VAL A 197 -4.15 -1.09 -1.91
C VAL A 197 -2.80 -1.70 -1.57
N GLY A 198 -2.13 -2.31 -2.55
CA GLY A 198 -0.83 -2.95 -2.37
C GLY A 198 -0.05 -3.06 -3.69
N ASP A 199 1.21 -3.44 -3.61
CA ASP A 199 2.12 -3.53 -4.77
C ASP A 199 2.80 -4.89 -4.91
N GLY A 200 2.84 -5.70 -3.86
CA GLY A 200 3.64 -6.92 -3.77
C GLY A 200 2.88 -8.23 -3.87
N VAL A 201 3.63 -9.30 -4.12
CA VAL A 201 3.13 -10.70 -4.06
C VAL A 201 2.49 -11.00 -2.70
N ASN A 202 3.07 -10.45 -1.63
CA ASN A 202 2.60 -10.63 -0.27
C ASN A 202 1.23 -9.98 0.00
N ASP A 203 0.78 -9.10 -0.88
CA ASP A 203 -0.50 -8.40 -0.78
C ASP A 203 -1.61 -9.10 -1.56
N ALA A 204 -1.27 -9.98 -2.51
CA ALA A 204 -2.26 -10.65 -3.36
C ALA A 204 -3.38 -11.35 -2.57
N PRO A 205 -3.13 -12.10 -1.49
CA PRO A 205 -4.20 -12.67 -0.67
C PRO A 205 -5.09 -11.60 -0.01
N ALA A 206 -4.52 -10.46 0.39
CA ALA A 206 -5.28 -9.36 1.00
C ALA A 206 -6.09 -8.59 -0.04
N LEU A 207 -5.53 -8.37 -1.26
CA LEU A 207 -6.22 -7.78 -2.41
C LEU A 207 -7.44 -8.62 -2.79
N ALA A 208 -7.28 -9.95 -2.91
CA ALA A 208 -8.37 -10.87 -3.22
C ALA A 208 -9.45 -10.95 -2.13
N THR A 209 -9.10 -10.70 -0.87
CA THR A 209 -10.03 -10.77 0.28
C THR A 209 -10.85 -9.48 0.43
N ALA A 210 -10.34 -8.35 0.00
CA ALA A 210 -11.02 -7.06 0.03
C ALA A 210 -12.28 -7.06 -0.87
N ASP A 211 -13.17 -6.08 -0.67
CA ASP A 211 -14.29 -5.88 -1.60
C ASP A 211 -13.84 -5.23 -2.90
N ILE A 212 -12.70 -4.54 -2.87
CA ILE A 212 -12.03 -3.96 -4.02
C ILE A 212 -10.52 -4.09 -3.80
N GLY A 213 -9.85 -4.90 -4.60
CA GLY A 213 -8.40 -4.98 -4.68
C GLY A 213 -7.85 -3.91 -5.63
N ILE A 214 -6.88 -3.13 -5.18
CA ILE A 214 -6.25 -2.07 -5.97
C ILE A 214 -4.74 -2.31 -5.99
N ALA A 215 -4.17 -2.59 -7.14
CA ALA A 215 -2.73 -2.75 -7.31
C ALA A 215 -2.06 -1.45 -7.76
N MET A 216 -0.83 -1.23 -7.33
CA MET A 216 0.05 -0.19 -7.87
C MET A 216 0.53 -0.61 -9.26
N GLY A 217 0.67 0.35 -10.19
CA GLY A 217 0.97 0.04 -11.60
C GLY A 217 2.39 -0.48 -11.87
N GLU A 218 3.33 -0.24 -10.94
CA GLU A 218 4.68 -0.83 -10.95
C GLU A 218 4.78 -1.99 -9.95
N GLY A 219 3.63 -2.48 -9.46
CA GLY A 219 3.56 -3.65 -8.59
C GLY A 219 3.92 -4.93 -9.32
N THR A 220 3.97 -6.03 -8.59
CA THR A 220 4.25 -7.36 -9.16
C THR A 220 3.12 -7.84 -10.06
N ASP A 221 3.44 -8.66 -11.06
CA ASP A 221 2.43 -9.25 -11.97
C ASP A 221 1.32 -9.97 -11.20
N VAL A 222 1.67 -10.68 -10.12
CA VAL A 222 0.70 -11.38 -9.28
C VAL A 222 -0.28 -10.42 -8.59
N ALA A 223 0.21 -9.27 -8.09
CA ALA A 223 -0.66 -8.25 -7.49
C ALA A 223 -1.57 -7.62 -8.55
N ILE A 224 -1.02 -7.32 -9.74
CA ILE A 224 -1.77 -6.73 -10.86
C ILE A 224 -2.86 -7.69 -11.36
N GLU A 225 -2.56 -8.98 -11.51
CA GLU A 225 -3.53 -9.99 -11.97
C GLU A 225 -4.63 -10.27 -10.93
N THR A 226 -4.34 -10.08 -9.64
CA THR A 226 -5.29 -10.34 -8.54
C THR A 226 -6.22 -9.15 -8.29
N ALA A 227 -5.81 -7.94 -8.65
CA ALA A 227 -6.54 -6.72 -8.32
C ALA A 227 -7.70 -6.43 -9.28
N ASP A 228 -8.77 -5.83 -8.77
CA ASP A 228 -9.89 -5.32 -9.57
C ASP A 228 -9.53 -4.02 -10.32
N VAL A 229 -8.59 -3.25 -9.78
CA VAL A 229 -8.17 -1.94 -10.30
C VAL A 229 -6.66 -1.82 -10.25
N VAL A 230 -6.06 -1.27 -11.31
CA VAL A 230 -4.62 -0.98 -11.35
C VAL A 230 -4.39 0.54 -11.44
N LEU A 231 -3.59 1.08 -10.53
CA LEU A 231 -3.23 2.49 -10.49
C LEU A 231 -2.05 2.77 -11.43
N MET A 232 -2.33 3.16 -12.64
CA MET A 232 -1.27 3.49 -13.60
C MET A 232 -0.32 4.56 -13.06
N LYS A 233 0.99 4.39 -13.31
CA LYS A 233 2.07 5.33 -12.90
C LYS A 233 2.20 5.50 -11.38
N ASN A 234 1.88 4.50 -10.58
CA ASN A 234 2.01 4.52 -9.11
C ASN A 234 1.44 5.78 -8.43
N ASN A 235 0.41 6.38 -8.99
CA ASN A 235 -0.13 7.64 -8.50
C ASN A 235 -1.35 7.41 -7.62
N LEU A 236 -1.17 7.55 -6.30
CA LEU A 236 -2.23 7.41 -5.30
C LEU A 236 -3.41 8.39 -5.52
N THR A 237 -3.20 9.55 -6.16
CA THR A 237 -4.31 10.48 -6.44
C THR A 237 -5.36 9.89 -7.37
N ASN A 238 -5.03 8.82 -8.11
CA ASN A 238 -6.00 8.13 -8.94
C ASN A 238 -7.09 7.43 -8.13
N ILE A 239 -6.82 7.05 -6.86
CA ILE A 239 -7.86 6.56 -5.92
C ILE A 239 -8.92 7.65 -5.71
N VAL A 240 -8.48 8.88 -5.49
CA VAL A 240 -9.37 10.04 -5.29
C VAL A 240 -10.19 10.30 -6.54
N LYS A 241 -9.55 10.30 -7.72
CA LYS A 241 -10.24 10.47 -9.00
C LYS A 241 -11.29 9.38 -9.23
N ALA A 242 -10.93 8.12 -9.01
CA ALA A 242 -11.85 6.99 -9.14
C ALA A 242 -13.05 7.12 -8.20
N HIS A 243 -12.82 7.51 -6.94
CA HIS A 243 -13.90 7.76 -5.98
C HIS A 243 -14.79 8.93 -6.40
N GLN A 244 -14.24 10.05 -6.87
CA GLN A 244 -15.01 11.20 -7.34
C GLN A 244 -15.88 10.85 -8.56
N VAL A 245 -15.30 10.11 -9.54
CA VAL A 245 -16.02 9.62 -10.72
C VAL A 245 -17.15 8.69 -10.31
N SER A 246 -16.89 7.74 -9.39
CA SER A 246 -17.89 6.81 -8.87
C SER A 246 -19.06 7.53 -8.19
N LYS A 247 -18.81 8.55 -7.35
CA LYS A 247 -19.84 9.38 -6.72
C LYS A 247 -20.68 10.13 -7.76
N ARG A 248 -20.03 10.66 -8.77
CA ARG A 248 -20.70 11.40 -9.87
C ARG A 248 -21.54 10.45 -10.72
N LEU A 249 -21.00 9.28 -11.07
CA LEU A 249 -21.71 8.23 -11.80
C LEU A 249 -22.99 7.82 -11.05
N LYS A 250 -22.89 7.50 -9.77
CA LYS A 250 -24.04 7.13 -8.93
C LYS A 250 -25.12 8.20 -8.95
N ARG A 251 -24.74 9.47 -8.85
CA ARG A 251 -25.69 10.61 -8.89
C ARG A 251 -26.39 10.73 -10.24
N ILE A 252 -25.64 10.64 -11.34
CA ILE A 252 -26.19 10.73 -12.70
C ILE A 252 -27.11 9.55 -13.00
N VAL A 253 -26.70 8.33 -12.65
CA VAL A 253 -27.54 7.14 -12.80
C VAL A 253 -28.85 7.29 -12.03
N PHE A 254 -28.79 7.75 -10.78
CA PHE A 254 -30.00 7.97 -9.98
C PHE A 254 -30.91 9.04 -10.62
N GLN A 255 -30.34 10.15 -11.11
CA GLN A 255 -31.12 11.19 -11.82
C GLN A 255 -31.79 10.62 -13.07
N ASN A 256 -31.07 9.82 -13.85
CA ASN A 256 -31.61 9.23 -15.07
C ASN A 256 -32.74 8.24 -14.79
N ILE A 257 -32.57 7.36 -13.79
CA ILE A 257 -33.62 6.41 -13.37
C ILE A 257 -34.86 7.16 -12.89
N LEU A 258 -34.70 8.15 -12.00
CA LEU A 258 -35.81 8.93 -11.46
C LEU A 258 -36.55 9.66 -12.57
N PHE A 259 -35.83 10.33 -13.49
CA PHE A 259 -36.41 11.03 -14.62
C PHE A 259 -37.20 10.09 -15.53
N SER A 260 -36.61 8.94 -15.89
CA SER A 260 -37.28 7.93 -16.73
C SER A 260 -38.58 7.40 -16.09
N LEU A 261 -38.55 7.11 -14.78
CA LEU A 261 -39.74 6.66 -14.05
C LEU A 261 -40.83 7.71 -14.01
N VAL A 262 -40.48 9.01 -13.82
CA VAL A 262 -41.43 10.11 -13.83
C VAL A 262 -42.09 10.27 -15.22
N VAL A 263 -41.28 10.20 -16.29
CA VAL A 263 -41.80 10.28 -17.68
C VAL A 263 -42.76 9.11 -17.98
N VAL A 264 -42.38 7.87 -17.64
CA VAL A 264 -43.22 6.70 -17.83
C VAL A 264 -44.54 6.83 -17.05
N PHE A 265 -44.46 7.21 -15.77
CA PHE A 265 -45.65 7.40 -14.96
C PHE A 265 -46.58 8.48 -15.55
N PHE A 266 -46.03 9.60 -16.02
CA PHE A 266 -46.80 10.67 -16.69
C PHE A 266 -47.49 10.19 -17.97
N LEU A 267 -46.76 9.48 -18.85
CA LEU A 267 -47.29 8.94 -20.09
C LEU A 267 -48.40 7.90 -19.85
N VAL A 268 -48.22 7.01 -18.90
CA VAL A 268 -49.26 6.03 -18.53
C VAL A 268 -50.51 6.73 -18.02
N THR A 269 -50.35 7.71 -17.14
CA THR A 269 -51.47 8.48 -16.59
C THR A 269 -52.23 9.22 -17.68
N MET A 270 -51.53 9.91 -18.60
CA MET A 270 -52.15 10.62 -19.73
C MET A 270 -52.82 9.66 -20.72
N SER A 271 -52.30 8.48 -20.91
CA SER A 271 -52.91 7.44 -21.75
C SER A 271 -54.22 6.90 -21.14
N LEU A 272 -54.24 6.68 -19.82
CA LEU A 272 -55.42 6.19 -19.09
C LEU A 272 -56.57 7.23 -19.08
N ILE A 273 -56.24 8.52 -19.09
CA ILE A 273 -57.20 9.64 -19.13
C ILE A 273 -57.68 9.87 -20.59
N GLY A 274 -57.06 9.19 -21.58
CA GLY A 274 -57.42 9.33 -22.98
C GLY A 274 -56.89 10.61 -23.68
N ASN A 275 -55.97 11.34 -23.03
CA ASN A 275 -55.39 12.60 -23.50
C ASN A 275 -54.03 12.45 -24.20
N LEU A 276 -53.61 11.23 -24.57
CA LEU A 276 -52.32 10.97 -25.21
C LEU A 276 -52.51 10.37 -26.60
N SER A 277 -52.12 11.10 -27.66
CA SER A 277 -52.02 10.50 -28.99
C SER A 277 -50.79 9.60 -29.09
N VAL A 278 -50.84 8.56 -29.94
CA VAL A 278 -49.72 7.63 -30.15
C VAL A 278 -48.43 8.37 -30.54
N VAL A 279 -48.56 9.35 -31.47
CA VAL A 279 -47.41 10.15 -31.93
C VAL A 279 -46.80 10.97 -30.78
N ALA A 280 -47.61 11.61 -29.95
CA ALA A 280 -47.11 12.37 -28.80
C ALA A 280 -46.44 11.46 -27.76
N GLY A 281 -46.97 10.25 -27.54
CA GLY A 281 -46.39 9.26 -26.66
C GLY A 281 -45.02 8.81 -27.12
N VAL A 282 -44.87 8.48 -28.41
CA VAL A 282 -43.57 8.08 -28.99
C VAL A 282 -42.58 9.25 -28.93
N MET A 283 -42.99 10.47 -29.32
CA MET A 283 -42.07 11.62 -29.26
C MET A 283 -41.61 11.95 -27.83
N ALA A 284 -42.47 11.82 -26.85
CA ALA A 284 -42.11 12.06 -25.45
C ALA A 284 -41.17 10.95 -24.92
N HIS A 285 -41.40 9.71 -25.29
CA HIS A 285 -40.53 8.58 -24.91
C HIS A 285 -39.14 8.72 -25.52
N GLU A 286 -39.03 8.89 -26.84
CA GLU A 286 -37.73 9.08 -27.53
C GLU A 286 -37.02 10.36 -27.07
N GLY A 287 -37.75 11.46 -26.89
CA GLY A 287 -37.21 12.71 -26.35
C GLY A 287 -36.62 12.51 -24.94
N SER A 288 -37.27 11.74 -24.09
CA SER A 288 -36.76 11.42 -22.75
C SER A 288 -35.46 10.64 -22.81
N THR A 289 -35.31 9.72 -23.73
CA THR A 289 -34.07 8.92 -23.95
C THR A 289 -32.92 9.85 -24.36
N ILE A 290 -33.16 10.82 -25.25
CA ILE A 290 -32.12 11.79 -25.62
C ILE A 290 -31.70 12.64 -24.42
N ILE A 291 -32.62 13.07 -23.57
CA ILE A 291 -32.29 13.83 -22.35
C ILE A 291 -31.41 13.01 -21.38
N VAL A 292 -31.76 11.76 -21.18
CA VAL A 292 -30.96 10.81 -20.35
C VAL A 292 -29.54 10.64 -20.92
N LEU A 293 -29.41 10.50 -22.23
CA LEU A 293 -28.13 10.42 -22.92
C LEU A 293 -27.28 11.68 -22.68
N LEU A 294 -27.88 12.86 -22.94
CA LEU A 294 -27.23 14.16 -22.74
C LEU A 294 -26.79 14.37 -21.28
N ASN A 295 -27.60 13.94 -20.28
CA ASN A 295 -27.24 14.00 -18.89
C ASN A 295 -26.05 13.09 -18.60
N SER A 296 -25.96 11.91 -19.25
CA SER A 296 -24.85 10.96 -19.08
C SER A 296 -23.52 11.48 -19.64
N LEU A 297 -23.55 12.32 -20.69
CA LEU A 297 -22.34 12.97 -21.23
C LEU A 297 -21.61 13.86 -20.23
N ARG A 298 -22.27 14.28 -19.15
CA ARG A 298 -21.65 15.01 -18.05
C ARG A 298 -20.54 14.21 -17.34
N LEU A 299 -20.49 12.88 -17.51
CA LEU A 299 -19.39 12.05 -17.00
C LEU A 299 -18.05 12.32 -17.71
N LEU A 300 -18.09 12.80 -18.96
CA LEU A 300 -16.89 13.13 -19.73
C LEU A 300 -16.15 14.38 -19.23
N VAL A 301 -16.81 15.21 -18.43
CA VAL A 301 -16.17 16.41 -17.85
C VAL A 301 -15.15 15.97 -16.80
N PRO A 302 -13.89 16.43 -16.87
CA PRO A 302 -12.83 16.06 -15.92
C PRO A 302 -13.22 16.34 -14.46
N THR A 303 -12.72 15.51 -13.55
CA THR A 303 -12.83 15.76 -12.09
C THR A 303 -11.84 16.84 -11.67
N LYS A 304 -12.13 17.52 -10.56
CA LYS A 304 -11.21 18.53 -10.00
C LYS A 304 -9.92 17.84 -9.53
N PRO A 305 -8.75 18.47 -9.72
CA PRO A 305 -7.50 17.97 -9.14
C PRO A 305 -7.60 17.94 -7.60
N VAL A 306 -6.78 17.06 -7.00
CA VAL A 306 -6.67 16.87 -5.54
C VAL A 306 -5.62 17.81 -4.98
#